data_2b986b47e2d671d0959a0b6914d23b21
#
_entry.id   2b986b47e2d671d0959a0b6914d23b21
#
_cell.length_a   1.000
_cell.length_b   1.000
_cell.length_c   1.000
_cell.angle_alpha   90.00
_cell.angle_beta   90.00
_cell.angle_gamma   90.00
#
_symmetry.space_group_name_H-M   'P 1'
#
loop_
_entity.id
_entity.type
_entity.pdbx_description
1 polymer ?
#
loop_
_entity_poly.entity_id
_entity_poly.type
_entity_poly.pdbx_seq_one_letter_code
_entity_poly.pdbx_strand_id
1 'polypeptide(L)'
;IPFYVAMAELVFKDLNFERDKDKIKVNFLKFFYCYLEESNLQKIAPFEINKNSITFKNLPENNARKKFEFLLANSFKNLKNRLNNKTTVYIHKSSGIPLVGTNYFGLIDRGTNIIEVKPITSCNISCIFCSVDEGPYSRRKADFVVEKDYLVNEFRKIVEFKASNNIDAHINAQGEPTLYADMAELVRGIMSIKGVKRSSIDTNGTLLTKQYVDELADAGLTRINLALNALDPEKAQKLAGC
;
A
#
# COMPACT_ATOMS: atom_id res chain seq x y z
N ILE A 1 -28.34 11.39 38.59
CA ILE A 1 -27.26 10.49 38.17
C ILE A 1 -26.82 11.04 36.80
N PRO A 2 -25.56 11.50 36.63
CA PRO A 2 -25.10 11.93 35.34
C PRO A 2 -25.14 10.73 34.39
N PHE A 3 -25.93 10.83 33.31
CA PHE A 3 -25.90 9.87 32.22
C PHE A 3 -24.50 9.89 31.61
N TYR A 4 -23.72 8.88 31.82
CA TYR A 4 -22.43 8.68 31.16
C TYR A 4 -22.74 8.44 29.67
N VAL A 5 -22.62 9.48 28.86
CA VAL A 5 -22.80 9.39 27.42
C VAL A 5 -21.60 8.60 26.89
N ALA A 6 -21.83 7.35 26.51
CA ALA A 6 -20.76 6.52 25.92
C ALA A 6 -20.27 7.21 24.65
N MET A 7 -18.99 7.58 24.64
CA MET A 7 -18.30 8.10 23.45
C MET A 7 -17.30 7.06 22.97
N ALA A 8 -17.34 6.76 21.69
CA ALA A 8 -16.42 5.81 21.06
C ALA A 8 -15.52 6.55 20.08
N GLU A 9 -14.27 6.78 20.43
CA GLU A 9 -13.27 7.32 19.52
C GLU A 9 -12.48 6.19 18.86
N LEU A 10 -12.56 6.10 17.54
CA LEU A 10 -11.80 5.16 16.73
C LEU A 10 -10.66 5.90 16.05
N VAL A 11 -9.43 5.58 16.47
CA VAL A 11 -8.19 6.19 15.92
C VAL A 11 -7.55 5.22 14.94
N PHE A 12 -7.06 5.75 13.81
CA PHE A 12 -6.45 4.97 12.73
C PHE A 12 -5.07 5.53 12.38
N LYS A 13 -4.12 4.63 12.12
CA LYS A 13 -2.77 4.98 11.67
C LYS A 13 -2.76 5.32 10.17
N ASP A 14 -3.52 4.58 9.38
CA ASP A 14 -3.42 4.55 7.92
C ASP A 14 -4.60 5.23 7.22
N LEU A 15 -5.54 5.81 7.99
CA LEU A 15 -6.70 6.52 7.49
C LEU A 15 -6.65 8.01 7.86
N ASN A 16 -7.06 8.85 6.93
CA ASN A 16 -7.34 10.26 7.20
C ASN A 16 -8.70 10.63 6.62
N PHE A 17 -9.46 11.41 7.37
CA PHE A 17 -10.84 11.79 7.06
C PHE A 17 -10.91 13.27 6.69
N GLU A 18 -11.63 13.58 5.62
CA GLU A 18 -11.91 14.94 5.16
C GLU A 18 -13.39 15.06 4.77
N ARG A 19 -14.06 16.17 5.13
CA ARG A 19 -15.41 16.44 4.63
C ARG A 19 -15.36 16.91 3.20
N ASP A 20 -16.20 16.30 2.35
CA ASP A 20 -16.39 16.69 0.96
C ASP A 20 -17.89 16.69 0.65
N LYS A 21 -18.52 17.87 0.85
CA LYS A 21 -19.97 18.08 0.73
C LYS A 21 -20.76 17.17 1.69
N ASP A 22 -21.56 16.26 1.13
CA ASP A 22 -22.39 15.25 1.82
C ASP A 22 -21.68 13.92 2.07
N LYS A 23 -20.36 13.87 1.80
CA LYS A 23 -19.53 12.66 1.93
C LYS A 23 -18.34 12.91 2.81
N ILE A 24 -17.83 11.83 3.36
CA ILE A 24 -16.53 11.80 4.03
C ILE A 24 -15.55 11.10 3.10
N LYS A 25 -14.56 11.86 2.64
CA LYS A 25 -13.42 11.31 1.91
C LYS A 25 -12.49 10.62 2.90
N VAL A 26 -12.23 9.36 2.68
CA VAL A 26 -11.29 8.55 3.45
C VAL A 26 -10.04 8.37 2.61
N ASN A 27 -8.94 9.01 3.01
CA ASN A 27 -7.63 8.81 2.42
C ASN A 27 -6.96 7.61 3.10
N PHE A 28 -6.38 6.71 2.32
CA PHE A 28 -5.77 5.47 2.77
C PHE A 28 -4.36 5.33 2.17
N LEU A 29 -3.37 4.97 2.99
CA LEU A 29 -1.98 4.72 2.58
C LEU A 29 -1.42 5.81 1.64
N LYS A 30 -1.67 7.10 1.91
CA LYS A 30 -1.21 8.31 1.18
C LYS A 30 -1.80 8.48 -0.23
N PHE A 31 -1.86 7.40 -1.04
CA PHE A 31 -2.19 7.49 -2.47
C PHE A 31 -3.57 6.98 -2.84
N PHE A 32 -4.31 6.39 -1.92
CA PHE A 32 -5.62 5.84 -2.19
C PHE A 32 -6.71 6.60 -1.45
N TYR A 33 -7.94 6.57 -1.98
CA TYR A 33 -9.09 7.18 -1.33
C TYR A 33 -10.39 6.47 -1.72
N CYS A 34 -11.35 6.55 -0.82
CA CYS A 34 -12.76 6.21 -1.10
C CYS A 34 -13.67 7.23 -0.42
N TYR A 35 -14.97 7.08 -0.62
CA TYR A 35 -15.98 7.93 0.00
C TYR A 35 -16.92 7.12 0.87
N LEU A 36 -17.26 7.68 2.03
CA LEU A 36 -18.36 7.26 2.89
C LEU A 36 -19.49 8.28 2.78
N GLU A 37 -20.71 7.80 2.53
CA GLU A 37 -21.88 8.66 2.61
C GLU A 37 -22.13 9.07 4.07
N GLU A 38 -22.26 10.36 4.34
CA GLU A 38 -22.48 10.89 5.69
C GLU A 38 -23.75 10.30 6.31
N SER A 39 -24.79 10.08 5.50
CA SER A 39 -26.04 9.44 5.90
C SER A 39 -25.84 8.01 6.44
N ASN A 40 -24.87 7.27 5.92
CA ASN A 40 -24.56 5.91 6.42
C ASN A 40 -23.80 5.94 7.75
N LEU A 41 -22.95 6.94 7.96
CA LEU A 41 -22.30 7.16 9.25
C LEU A 41 -23.31 7.58 10.33
N GLN A 42 -24.25 8.47 9.98
CA GLN A 42 -25.34 8.90 10.88
C GLN A 42 -26.25 7.74 11.30
N LYS A 43 -26.45 6.72 10.44
CA LYS A 43 -27.18 5.48 10.81
C LYS A 43 -26.46 4.65 11.86
N ILE A 44 -25.14 4.80 12.01
CA ILE A 44 -24.40 4.15 13.10
C ILE A 44 -24.69 4.85 14.42
N ALA A 45 -24.40 6.15 14.50
CA ALA A 45 -24.70 7.08 15.59
C ALA A 45 -24.32 8.50 15.17
N PRO A 46 -24.73 9.57 15.90
CA PRO A 46 -24.15 10.90 15.72
C PRO A 46 -22.65 10.86 15.85
N PHE A 47 -21.93 11.52 14.95
CA PHE A 47 -20.48 11.38 14.87
C PHE A 47 -19.75 12.72 14.61
N GLU A 48 -18.49 12.73 14.94
CA GLU A 48 -17.52 13.79 14.63
C GLU A 48 -16.29 13.17 13.99
N ILE A 49 -15.67 13.86 13.03
CA ILE A 49 -14.42 13.43 12.40
C ILE A 49 -13.30 14.38 12.77
N ASN A 50 -12.12 13.81 13.01
CA ASN A 50 -10.84 14.48 13.06
C ASN A 50 -9.95 13.93 11.93
N LYS A 51 -8.72 14.45 11.82
CA LYS A 51 -7.82 14.06 10.74
C LYS A 51 -7.63 12.54 10.64
N ASN A 52 -7.44 11.84 11.76
CA ASN A 52 -7.14 10.41 11.82
C ASN A 52 -8.07 9.64 12.78
N SER A 53 -9.16 10.25 13.22
CA SER A 53 -10.13 9.58 14.09
C SER A 53 -11.56 9.93 13.73
N ILE A 54 -12.47 9.03 14.10
CA ILE A 54 -13.91 9.23 14.07
C ILE A 54 -14.48 8.91 15.45
N THR A 55 -15.30 9.83 15.99
CA THR A 55 -15.92 9.68 17.30
C THR A 55 -17.41 9.51 17.13
N PHE A 56 -17.98 8.43 17.67
CA PHE A 56 -19.42 8.18 17.71
C PHE A 56 -19.96 8.47 19.10
N LYS A 57 -21.10 9.19 19.16
CA LYS A 57 -21.79 9.53 20.42
C LYS A 57 -22.84 8.47 20.75
N ASN A 58 -23.07 8.21 22.04
CA ASN A 58 -24.10 7.30 22.53
C ASN A 58 -23.95 5.84 22.05
N LEU A 59 -22.72 5.39 21.79
CA LEU A 59 -22.45 4.03 21.32
C LEU A 59 -21.18 3.47 21.99
N PRO A 60 -21.20 2.22 22.50
CA PRO A 60 -20.00 1.56 23.01
C PRO A 60 -18.97 1.32 21.90
N GLU A 61 -17.67 1.43 22.23
CA GLU A 61 -16.57 1.36 21.28
C GLU A 61 -16.60 0.08 20.39
N ASN A 62 -16.80 -1.09 21.00
CA ASN A 62 -16.86 -2.35 20.25
C ASN A 62 -17.96 -2.37 19.18
N ASN A 63 -19.10 -1.77 19.47
CA ASN A 63 -20.23 -1.70 18.54
C ASN A 63 -19.97 -0.66 17.44
N ALA A 64 -19.39 0.49 17.82
CA ALA A 64 -18.98 1.53 16.88
C ALA A 64 -17.95 0.96 15.90
N ARG A 65 -16.91 0.30 16.39
CA ARG A 65 -15.83 -0.31 15.63
C ARG A 65 -16.37 -1.33 14.61
N LYS A 66 -17.16 -2.31 15.04
CA LYS A 66 -17.73 -3.33 14.14
C LYS A 66 -18.56 -2.72 13.02
N LYS A 67 -19.45 -1.76 13.35
CA LYS A 67 -20.33 -1.12 12.34
C LYS A 67 -19.52 -0.26 11.38
N PHE A 68 -18.54 0.49 11.89
CA PHE A 68 -17.68 1.34 11.07
C PHE A 68 -16.78 0.50 10.14
N GLU A 69 -16.13 -0.55 10.65
CA GLU A 69 -15.30 -1.46 9.86
C GLU A 69 -16.09 -2.13 8.73
N PHE A 70 -17.34 -2.53 8.99
CA PHE A 70 -18.23 -3.06 7.95
C PHE A 70 -18.52 -2.03 6.86
N LEU A 71 -18.83 -0.78 7.26
CA LEU A 71 -19.07 0.31 6.31
C LEU A 71 -17.82 0.63 5.49
N LEU A 72 -16.66 0.69 6.13
CA LEU A 72 -15.37 0.94 5.50
C LEU A 72 -15.00 -0.16 4.51
N ALA A 73 -15.14 -1.44 4.90
CA ALA A 73 -14.87 -2.59 4.03
C ALA A 73 -15.73 -2.57 2.75
N ASN A 74 -17.00 -2.17 2.87
CA ASN A 74 -17.85 -2.01 1.69
C ASN A 74 -17.40 -0.84 0.79
N SER A 75 -16.90 0.24 1.38
CA SER A 75 -16.42 1.40 0.63
C SER A 75 -15.08 1.15 -0.05
N PHE A 76 -14.25 0.25 0.48
CA PHE A 76 -12.98 -0.16 -0.13
C PHE A 76 -13.16 -0.90 -1.46
N LYS A 77 -14.34 -1.42 -1.76
CA LYS A 77 -14.68 -1.94 -3.11
C LYS A 77 -14.60 -0.86 -4.19
N ASN A 78 -14.71 0.42 -3.80
CA ASN A 78 -14.61 1.58 -4.67
C ASN A 78 -13.34 2.41 -4.38
N LEU A 79 -12.31 1.80 -3.81
CA LEU A 79 -11.04 2.46 -3.57
C LEU A 79 -10.44 2.93 -4.89
N LYS A 80 -9.90 4.15 -4.91
CA LYS A 80 -9.29 4.77 -6.07
C LYS A 80 -7.88 5.24 -5.79
N ASN A 81 -7.04 5.22 -6.82
CA ASN A 81 -5.71 5.77 -6.79
C ASN A 81 -5.75 7.27 -7.14
N ARG A 82 -5.12 8.12 -6.34
CA ARG A 82 -5.07 9.58 -6.55
C ARG A 82 -4.25 10.00 -7.77
N LEU A 83 -3.29 9.18 -8.20
CA LEU A 83 -2.39 9.51 -9.30
C LEU A 83 -3.06 9.37 -10.68
N ASN A 84 -3.96 8.40 -10.81
CA ASN A 84 -4.55 8.05 -12.11
C ASN A 84 -6.07 7.85 -12.07
N ASN A 85 -6.69 8.02 -10.89
CA ASN A 85 -8.12 7.84 -10.63
C ASN A 85 -8.67 6.44 -10.93
N LYS A 86 -7.79 5.44 -11.10
CA LYS A 86 -8.19 4.05 -11.34
C LYS A 86 -8.73 3.39 -10.09
N THR A 87 -9.57 2.39 -10.30
CA THR A 87 -9.99 1.50 -9.21
C THR A 87 -8.76 0.78 -8.64
N THR A 88 -8.70 0.68 -7.32
CA THR A 88 -7.62 -0.02 -6.62
C THR A 88 -8.18 -1.19 -5.85
N VAL A 89 -7.58 -2.36 -6.04
CA VAL A 89 -7.90 -3.57 -5.28
C VAL A 89 -6.90 -3.69 -4.13
N TYR A 90 -7.38 -3.54 -2.90
CA TYR A 90 -6.59 -3.77 -1.70
C TYR A 90 -6.63 -5.25 -1.33
N ILE A 91 -5.48 -5.91 -1.37
CA ILE A 91 -5.34 -7.34 -1.13
C ILE A 91 -4.78 -7.55 0.28
N HIS A 92 -5.53 -8.25 1.11
CA HIS A 92 -5.18 -8.56 2.48
C HIS A 92 -5.52 -10.03 2.79
N LYS A 93 -5.07 -10.54 3.92
CA LYS A 93 -5.25 -11.95 4.27
C LYS A 93 -6.70 -12.43 4.15
N SER A 94 -7.68 -11.62 4.56
CA SER A 94 -9.10 -11.98 4.51
C SER A 94 -9.74 -11.81 3.12
N SER A 95 -9.00 -11.30 2.11
CA SER A 95 -9.51 -11.19 0.74
C SER A 95 -9.63 -12.54 0.03
N GLY A 96 -8.96 -13.57 0.56
CA GLY A 96 -8.92 -14.91 -0.06
C GLY A 96 -8.10 -14.98 -1.34
N ILE A 97 -7.38 -13.91 -1.71
CA ILE A 97 -6.56 -13.84 -2.90
C ILE A 97 -5.15 -14.32 -2.56
N PRO A 98 -4.64 -15.41 -3.17
CA PRO A 98 -3.28 -15.89 -2.92
C PRO A 98 -2.24 -14.91 -3.45
N LEU A 99 -1.09 -14.81 -2.77
CA LEU A 99 0.00 -13.92 -3.17
C LEU A 99 1.00 -14.58 -4.12
N VAL A 100 0.85 -15.87 -4.41
CA VAL A 100 1.70 -16.62 -5.34
C VAL A 100 0.84 -17.07 -6.53
N GLY A 101 1.39 -16.96 -7.75
CA GLY A 101 0.70 -17.43 -8.96
C GLY A 101 0.39 -16.35 -9.99
N THR A 102 0.78 -15.09 -9.72
CA THR A 102 0.67 -13.99 -10.69
C THR A 102 1.95 -13.16 -10.75
N ASN A 103 2.19 -12.53 -11.91
CA ASN A 103 3.30 -11.60 -12.09
C ASN A 103 2.94 -10.14 -11.71
N TYR A 104 1.70 -9.85 -11.37
CA TYR A 104 1.22 -8.49 -11.12
C TYR A 104 1.51 -8.02 -9.70
N PHE A 105 1.24 -8.84 -8.71
CA PHE A 105 1.38 -8.51 -7.29
C PHE A 105 1.77 -9.76 -6.49
N GLY A 106 2.17 -9.55 -5.23
CA GLY A 106 2.49 -10.63 -4.31
C GLY A 106 3.93 -11.09 -4.40
N LEU A 107 4.16 -12.39 -4.51
CA LEU A 107 5.47 -13.01 -4.39
C LEU A 107 5.74 -13.94 -5.56
N ILE A 108 6.97 -13.89 -6.10
CA ILE A 108 7.43 -14.80 -7.16
C ILE A 108 8.70 -15.50 -6.71
N ASP A 109 8.63 -16.82 -6.58
CA ASP A 109 9.81 -17.67 -6.43
C ASP A 109 10.31 -18.09 -7.82
N ARG A 110 11.54 -17.70 -8.16
CA ARG A 110 12.19 -18.04 -9.42
C ARG A 110 12.91 -19.40 -9.39
N GLY A 111 12.74 -20.17 -8.33
CA GLY A 111 13.49 -21.43 -8.14
C GLY A 111 14.97 -21.22 -7.77
N THR A 112 15.37 -19.98 -7.47
CA THR A 112 16.72 -19.58 -7.05
C THR A 112 16.71 -19.12 -5.59
N ASN A 113 17.78 -18.47 -5.13
CA ASN A 113 17.78 -17.79 -3.83
C ASN A 113 17.04 -16.43 -3.85
N ILE A 114 16.57 -15.98 -5.00
CA ILE A 114 15.85 -14.71 -5.15
C ILE A 114 14.34 -14.97 -5.03
N ILE A 115 13.68 -14.18 -4.18
CA ILE A 115 12.21 -14.08 -4.09
C ILE A 115 11.84 -12.65 -4.45
N GLU A 116 11.06 -12.47 -5.52
CA GLU A 116 10.54 -11.15 -5.89
C GLU A 116 9.34 -10.78 -5.01
N VAL A 117 9.29 -9.53 -4.62
CA VAL A 117 8.21 -8.95 -3.81
C VAL A 117 7.56 -7.80 -4.60
N LYS A 118 6.27 -7.93 -4.87
CA LYS A 118 5.49 -6.99 -5.67
C LYS A 118 4.34 -6.40 -4.84
N PRO A 119 4.61 -5.34 -4.05
CA PRO A 119 3.63 -4.81 -3.11
C PRO A 119 2.55 -3.95 -3.77
N ILE A 120 2.83 -3.38 -4.95
CA ILE A 120 1.98 -2.41 -5.64
C ILE A 120 2.17 -2.49 -7.16
N THR A 121 1.15 -2.12 -7.93
CA THR A 121 1.25 -2.01 -9.40
C THR A 121 1.26 -0.56 -9.90
N SER A 122 0.90 0.43 -9.08
CA SER A 122 0.85 1.83 -9.47
C SER A 122 2.21 2.39 -9.83
N CYS A 123 2.26 3.29 -10.81
CA CYS A 123 3.45 4.06 -11.16
C CYS A 123 3.10 5.56 -11.28
N ASN A 124 4.04 6.44 -10.99
CA ASN A 124 3.88 7.88 -11.06
C ASN A 124 4.42 8.49 -12.37
N ILE A 125 5.06 7.68 -13.23
CA ILE A 125 5.54 8.07 -14.56
C ILE A 125 4.99 7.13 -15.63
N SER A 126 5.08 7.52 -16.91
CA SER A 126 4.55 6.75 -18.04
C SER A 126 5.63 6.52 -19.09
N CYS A 127 6.68 5.79 -18.73
CA CYS A 127 7.81 5.53 -19.62
C CYS A 127 7.36 4.97 -20.97
N ILE A 128 7.84 5.56 -22.06
CA ILE A 128 7.43 5.17 -23.43
C ILE A 128 7.85 3.74 -23.80
N PHE A 129 8.83 3.19 -23.10
CA PHE A 129 9.34 1.81 -23.27
C PHE A 129 8.83 0.83 -22.20
N CYS A 130 7.85 1.23 -21.37
CA CYS A 130 7.36 0.40 -20.28
C CYS A 130 6.68 -0.87 -20.79
N SER A 131 7.27 -2.03 -20.51
CA SER A 131 6.76 -3.34 -20.94
C SER A 131 5.52 -3.80 -20.16
N VAL A 132 5.26 -3.20 -18.98
CA VAL A 132 4.16 -3.59 -18.11
C VAL A 132 2.94 -2.69 -18.21
N ASP A 133 3.02 -1.58 -18.96
CA ASP A 133 1.94 -0.62 -19.20
C ASP A 133 1.32 -0.09 -17.87
N GLU A 134 2.17 0.44 -16.99
CA GLU A 134 1.75 1.09 -15.75
C GLU A 134 2.00 2.60 -15.81
N GLY A 135 1.33 3.36 -14.92
CA GLY A 135 1.47 4.81 -14.83
C GLY A 135 0.18 5.57 -15.14
N PRO A 136 0.25 6.92 -15.15
CA PRO A 136 -0.92 7.78 -15.33
C PRO A 136 -1.69 7.53 -16.64
N TYR A 137 -1.00 7.20 -17.73
CA TYR A 137 -1.60 6.97 -19.06
C TYR A 137 -1.77 5.49 -19.40
N SER A 138 -1.54 4.60 -18.47
CA SER A 138 -1.72 3.16 -18.66
C SER A 138 -3.17 2.81 -19.03
N ARG A 139 -3.34 1.82 -19.92
CA ARG A 139 -4.65 1.28 -20.32
C ARG A 139 -5.26 0.31 -19.32
N ARG A 140 -4.54 -0.04 -18.28
CA ARG A 140 -5.03 -0.93 -17.22
C ARG A 140 -6.19 -0.27 -16.47
N LYS A 141 -7.18 -1.09 -16.10
CA LYS A 141 -8.42 -0.63 -15.47
C LYS A 141 -8.34 -0.54 -13.95
N ALA A 142 -7.43 -1.29 -13.35
CA ALA A 142 -7.30 -1.37 -11.91
C ALA A 142 -5.83 -1.49 -11.49
N ASP A 143 -5.51 -0.87 -10.35
CA ASP A 143 -4.27 -1.05 -9.62
C ASP A 143 -4.48 -2.06 -8.49
N PHE A 144 -3.39 -2.67 -8.04
CA PHE A 144 -3.36 -3.57 -6.90
C PHE A 144 -2.40 -3.05 -5.85
N VAL A 145 -2.78 -3.15 -4.60
CA VAL A 145 -1.91 -2.89 -3.45
C VAL A 145 -2.10 -3.99 -2.42
N VAL A 146 -1.01 -4.54 -1.92
CA VAL A 146 -1.03 -5.68 -1.01
C VAL A 146 -0.69 -5.23 0.40
N GLU A 147 -1.44 -5.73 1.37
CA GLU A 147 -1.18 -5.50 2.80
C GLU A 147 0.22 -5.99 3.19
N LYS A 148 0.96 -5.14 3.90
CA LYS A 148 2.32 -5.41 4.33
C LYS A 148 2.46 -6.69 5.15
N ASP A 149 1.62 -6.87 6.16
CA ASP A 149 1.72 -8.02 7.06
C ASP A 149 1.38 -9.32 6.34
N TYR A 150 0.47 -9.27 5.38
CA TYR A 150 0.17 -10.41 4.52
C TYR A 150 1.38 -10.78 3.64
N LEU A 151 2.04 -9.78 3.01
CA LEU A 151 3.27 -10.02 2.24
C LEU A 151 4.38 -10.64 3.10
N VAL A 152 4.67 -10.08 4.27
CA VAL A 152 5.73 -10.57 5.17
C VAL A 152 5.44 -12.01 5.62
N ASN A 153 4.19 -12.31 5.97
CA ASN A 153 3.80 -13.63 6.43
C ASN A 153 3.90 -14.69 5.31
N GLU A 154 3.45 -14.37 4.10
CA GLU A 154 3.57 -15.30 2.96
C GLU A 154 5.02 -15.43 2.50
N PHE A 155 5.82 -14.36 2.52
CA PHE A 155 7.25 -14.40 2.23
C PHE A 155 7.97 -15.36 3.20
N ARG A 156 7.67 -15.28 4.50
CA ARG A 156 8.21 -16.18 5.52
C ARG A 156 7.96 -17.66 5.19
N LYS A 157 6.74 -18.00 4.78
CA LYS A 157 6.38 -19.37 4.39
C LYS A 157 7.22 -19.88 3.22
N ILE A 158 7.49 -19.02 2.23
CA ILE A 158 8.36 -19.39 1.10
C ILE A 158 9.79 -19.64 1.59
N VAL A 159 10.33 -18.76 2.45
CA VAL A 159 11.68 -18.93 3.01
C VAL A 159 11.78 -20.23 3.81
N GLU A 160 10.79 -20.52 4.65
CA GLU A 160 10.72 -21.77 5.41
C GLU A 160 10.64 -23.00 4.49
N PHE A 161 9.80 -22.95 3.46
CA PHE A 161 9.69 -24.01 2.45
C PHE A 161 11.01 -24.27 1.71
N LYS A 162 11.73 -23.20 1.34
CA LYS A 162 13.03 -23.29 0.66
C LYS A 162 14.14 -23.81 1.57
N ALA A 163 13.99 -23.74 2.88
CA ALA A 163 14.97 -24.15 3.90
C ALA A 163 16.39 -23.58 3.64
N SER A 164 16.47 -22.39 3.03
CA SER A 164 17.72 -21.72 2.65
C SER A 164 18.08 -20.62 3.64
N ASN A 165 19.38 -20.49 3.92
CA ASN A 165 19.92 -19.42 4.76
C ASN A 165 20.58 -18.30 3.94
N ASN A 166 20.32 -18.22 2.62
CA ASN A 166 20.90 -17.24 1.72
C ASN A 166 19.85 -16.69 0.75
N ILE A 167 18.75 -16.20 1.29
CA ILE A 167 17.65 -15.63 0.50
C ILE A 167 17.89 -14.14 0.25
N ASP A 168 17.67 -13.73 -0.99
CA ASP A 168 17.64 -12.32 -1.43
C ASP A 168 16.18 -11.92 -1.70
N ALA A 169 15.68 -10.93 -0.99
CA ALA A 169 14.39 -10.31 -1.26
C ALA A 169 14.57 -9.22 -2.32
N HIS A 170 13.93 -9.38 -3.47
CA HIS A 170 14.00 -8.41 -4.56
C HIS A 170 12.66 -7.70 -4.73
N ILE A 171 12.59 -6.44 -4.28
CA ILE A 171 11.38 -5.63 -4.40
C ILE A 171 11.33 -5.03 -5.81
N ASN A 172 10.53 -5.67 -6.64
CA ASN A 172 10.38 -5.35 -8.06
C ASN A 172 8.89 -5.25 -8.38
N ALA A 173 8.29 -4.09 -8.09
CA ALA A 173 6.89 -3.83 -8.39
C ALA A 173 6.61 -3.82 -9.91
N GLN A 174 5.37 -4.03 -10.29
CA GLN A 174 4.97 -3.80 -11.69
C GLN A 174 4.98 -2.30 -12.04
N GLY A 175 4.81 -1.42 -11.05
CA GLY A 175 4.95 0.02 -11.16
C GLY A 175 6.16 0.54 -10.41
N GLU A 176 5.97 1.61 -9.64
CA GLU A 176 7.01 2.22 -8.82
C GLU A 176 6.87 1.79 -7.35
N PRO A 177 7.79 0.98 -6.83
CA PRO A 177 7.66 0.46 -5.47
C PRO A 177 7.76 1.53 -4.39
N THR A 178 8.43 2.66 -4.61
CA THR A 178 8.52 3.75 -3.63
C THR A 178 7.20 4.49 -3.39
N LEU A 179 6.17 4.23 -4.19
CA LEU A 179 4.79 4.63 -3.92
C LEU A 179 4.13 3.80 -2.80
N TYR A 180 4.70 2.64 -2.46
CA TYR A 180 4.16 1.81 -1.38
C TYR A 180 4.43 2.46 -0.03
N ALA A 181 3.38 2.87 0.68
CA ALA A 181 3.48 3.70 1.87
C ALA A 181 4.25 3.02 3.03
N ASP A 182 4.13 1.70 3.14
CA ASP A 182 4.75 0.91 4.21
C ASP A 182 6.07 0.25 3.76
N MET A 183 6.79 0.86 2.81
CA MET A 183 7.99 0.23 2.22
C MET A 183 9.07 -0.06 3.26
N ALA A 184 9.38 0.88 4.14
CA ALA A 184 10.40 0.69 5.17
C ALA A 184 10.01 -0.42 6.15
N GLU A 185 8.74 -0.45 6.59
CA GLU A 185 8.25 -1.52 7.46
C GLU A 185 8.20 -2.88 6.74
N LEU A 186 7.90 -2.91 5.44
CA LEU A 186 7.96 -4.12 4.62
C LEU A 186 9.38 -4.67 4.57
N VAL A 187 10.37 -3.82 4.25
CA VAL A 187 11.79 -4.19 4.25
C VAL A 187 12.21 -4.73 5.62
N ARG A 188 11.89 -4.01 6.70
CA ARG A 188 12.21 -4.42 8.08
C ARG A 188 11.58 -5.75 8.43
N GLY A 189 10.32 -5.96 8.07
CA GLY A 189 9.61 -7.22 8.29
C GLY A 189 10.25 -8.39 7.56
N ILE A 190 10.61 -8.21 6.29
CA ILE A 190 11.29 -9.22 5.48
C ILE A 190 12.69 -9.52 6.02
N MET A 191 13.48 -8.49 6.31
CA MET A 191 14.86 -8.66 6.81
C MET A 191 14.94 -9.30 8.21
N SER A 192 13.86 -9.23 8.99
CA SER A 192 13.77 -9.94 10.28
C SER A 192 13.60 -11.45 10.15
N ILE A 193 13.33 -11.98 8.95
CA ILE A 193 13.10 -13.41 8.72
C ILE A 193 14.44 -14.13 8.66
N LYS A 194 14.59 -15.16 9.51
CA LYS A 194 15.80 -16.00 9.50
C LYS A 194 15.99 -16.64 8.12
N GLY A 195 17.18 -16.50 7.55
CA GLY A 195 17.50 -17.00 6.21
C GLY A 195 17.56 -15.91 5.13
N VAL A 196 16.95 -14.75 5.34
CA VAL A 196 17.09 -13.59 4.46
C VAL A 196 18.42 -12.89 4.75
N LYS A 197 19.21 -12.65 3.72
CA LYS A 197 20.54 -12.02 3.82
C LYS A 197 20.60 -10.64 3.20
N ARG A 198 19.83 -10.42 2.16
CA ARG A 198 19.86 -9.16 1.39
C ARG A 198 18.46 -8.77 0.97
N SER A 199 18.30 -7.47 0.77
CA SER A 199 17.11 -6.93 0.11
C SER A 199 17.54 -5.90 -0.93
N SER A 200 16.82 -5.82 -2.03
CA SER A 200 17.04 -4.84 -3.08
C SER A 200 15.72 -4.29 -3.60
N ILE A 201 15.78 -3.07 -4.14
CA ILE A 201 14.62 -2.41 -4.73
C ILE A 201 14.99 -1.87 -6.13
N ASP A 202 14.09 -2.09 -7.11
CA ASP A 202 14.15 -1.44 -8.41
C ASP A 202 13.25 -0.20 -8.37
N THR A 203 13.77 0.98 -8.71
CA THR A 203 13.02 2.24 -8.63
C THR A 203 13.39 3.21 -9.73
N ASN A 204 12.42 4.02 -10.15
CA ASN A 204 12.66 5.17 -11.01
C ASN A 204 13.34 6.35 -10.26
N GLY A 205 13.42 6.28 -8.95
CA GLY A 205 14.11 7.24 -8.09
C GLY A 205 13.44 8.58 -7.86
N THR A 206 12.30 8.84 -8.49
CA THR A 206 11.63 10.17 -8.41
C THR A 206 11.19 10.59 -7.01
N LEU A 207 10.97 9.61 -6.12
CA LEU A 207 10.54 9.83 -4.74
C LEU A 207 11.68 9.65 -3.72
N LEU A 208 12.89 9.34 -4.16
CA LEU A 208 14.03 9.18 -3.27
C LEU A 208 14.53 10.55 -2.77
N THR A 209 14.31 10.81 -1.49
CA THR A 209 14.96 11.87 -0.74
C THR A 209 16.05 11.27 0.13
N LYS A 210 17.02 12.09 0.58
CA LYS A 210 18.04 11.61 1.52
C LYS A 210 17.42 10.94 2.74
N GLN A 211 16.42 11.60 3.35
CA GLN A 211 15.71 11.05 4.52
C GLN A 211 15.09 9.69 4.22
N TYR A 212 14.45 9.53 3.05
CA TYR A 212 13.79 8.26 2.70
C TYR A 212 14.81 7.15 2.42
N VAL A 213 15.94 7.48 1.80
CA VAL A 213 17.06 6.53 1.61
C VAL A 213 17.63 6.09 2.96
N ASP A 214 17.85 7.01 3.90
CA ASP A 214 18.31 6.71 5.25
C ASP A 214 17.29 5.77 5.97
N GLU A 215 15.99 6.07 5.87
CA GLU A 215 14.92 5.24 6.46
C GLU A 215 14.90 3.81 5.88
N LEU A 216 15.10 3.65 4.57
CA LEU A 216 15.18 2.34 3.92
C LEU A 216 16.44 1.57 4.34
N ALA A 217 17.58 2.26 4.46
CA ALA A 217 18.83 1.66 4.94
C ALA A 217 18.70 1.19 6.40
N ASP A 218 18.12 1.99 7.28
CA ASP A 218 17.83 1.63 8.67
C ASP A 218 16.82 0.46 8.79
N ALA A 219 15.95 0.30 7.80
CA ALA A 219 15.05 -0.85 7.69
C ALA A 219 15.76 -2.13 7.25
N GLY A 220 16.99 -2.03 6.73
CA GLY A 220 17.82 -3.16 6.29
C GLY A 220 17.88 -3.33 4.77
N LEU A 221 17.47 -2.32 3.98
CA LEU A 221 17.66 -2.35 2.52
C LEU A 221 19.16 -2.33 2.19
N THR A 222 19.61 -3.30 1.40
CA THR A 222 21.05 -3.47 1.10
C THR A 222 21.45 -2.92 -0.27
N ARG A 223 20.49 -2.73 -1.19
CA ARG A 223 20.76 -2.26 -2.54
C ARG A 223 19.59 -1.51 -3.16
N ILE A 224 19.88 -0.42 -3.85
CA ILE A 224 18.95 0.31 -4.71
C ILE A 224 19.42 0.16 -6.16
N ASN A 225 18.57 -0.32 -7.04
CA ASN A 225 18.76 -0.33 -8.48
C ASN A 225 17.99 0.85 -9.06
N LEU A 226 18.72 1.88 -9.49
CA LEU A 226 18.12 3.09 -10.02
C LEU A 226 17.97 2.98 -11.55
N ALA A 227 16.77 3.20 -12.05
CA ALA A 227 16.47 3.24 -13.48
C ALA A 227 16.86 4.61 -14.07
N LEU A 228 18.12 4.77 -14.43
CA LEU A 228 18.62 5.96 -15.13
C LEU A 228 18.62 5.70 -16.65
N ASN A 229 17.64 6.24 -17.36
CA ASN A 229 17.44 5.94 -18.79
C ASN A 229 18.12 6.91 -19.75
N ALA A 230 18.53 8.09 -19.28
CA ALA A 230 19.36 9.06 -20.01
C ALA A 230 20.10 9.98 -19.04
N LEU A 231 21.28 10.45 -19.46
CA LEU A 231 22.05 11.47 -18.71
C LEU A 231 21.58 12.89 -19.00
N ASP A 232 21.04 13.08 -20.19
CA ASP A 232 20.46 14.36 -20.62
C ASP A 232 19.05 14.52 -20.01
N PRO A 233 18.78 15.61 -19.25
CA PRO A 233 17.50 15.77 -18.54
C PRO A 233 16.27 15.81 -19.46
N GLU A 234 16.36 16.46 -20.64
CA GLU A 234 15.24 16.56 -21.56
C GLU A 234 14.90 15.20 -22.18
N LYS A 235 15.95 14.43 -22.52
CA LYS A 235 15.77 13.06 -23.00
C LYS A 235 15.20 12.16 -21.90
N ALA A 236 15.71 12.28 -20.67
CA ALA A 236 15.20 11.52 -19.55
C ALA A 236 13.71 11.78 -19.33
N GLN A 237 13.27 13.05 -19.35
CA GLN A 237 11.87 13.44 -19.21
C GLN A 237 11.00 12.87 -20.33
N LYS A 238 11.44 13.00 -21.58
CA LYS A 238 10.72 12.42 -22.75
C LYS A 238 10.57 10.89 -22.62
N LEU A 239 11.64 10.21 -22.23
CA LEU A 239 11.61 8.75 -22.03
C LEU A 239 10.70 8.34 -20.86
N ALA A 240 10.65 9.12 -19.80
CA ALA A 240 9.79 8.91 -18.66
C ALA A 240 8.30 9.22 -18.93
N GLY A 241 7.99 9.89 -20.03
CA GLY A 241 6.61 10.26 -20.39
C GLY A 241 5.99 11.29 -19.43
N CYS A 242 6.77 12.24 -18.92
CA CYS A 242 6.34 13.29 -17.98
C CYS A 242 6.88 14.67 -18.40
#